data_47fcd5a4c7b8ac9c993972435fc7b601
#
_entry.id   47fcd5a4c7b8ac9c993972435fc7b601
#
_cell.length_a   1.000
_cell.length_b   1.000
_cell.length_c   1.000
_cell.angle_alpha   90.00
_cell.angle_beta   90.00
_cell.angle_gamma   90.00
#
_symmetry.space_group_name_H-M   'P 1'
#
loop_
_entity.id
_entity.type
_entity.pdbx_description
1 polymer ?
#
loop_
_entity_poly.entity_id
_entity_poly.type
_entity_poly.pdbx_seq_one_letter_code
_entity_poly.pdbx_strand_id
1 'polypeptide(L)'
;MLFVNFVGFVRKTVLAASCCLPFYLSDEFHFKTWMTENGKTYELPEYYHRLNIFTQNSRRILEHNEDRHGFTMGLNQFSDLTFAEFKKAFLLHEPQNCSATTGSRLRQAGPYPEFVDWRARGNYVTPVKSQGHCGSCWTFSTTGCLESVTAIATGKLLELSEQQLIDCAQDFNNHGCFGGLPSQAFEYIKYRGCLMTEDGYPYRGNDSTCNFQPGLAAAFVKDVVNITRYDEMGMLDAVARLNPVSFAYEVTADFVHYKDGIYSRCEPQTTNRLFLSLSVFLSDTQRRAHTKNIPILKFV
;
A
#
# COMPACT_ATOMS: atom_id res chain seq x y z
N MET A 1 55.11 -39.63 -2.65
CA MET A 1 53.77 -39.82 -2.04
C MET A 1 53.12 -38.48 -1.72
N LEU A 2 53.13 -37.51 -2.65
CA LEU A 2 52.62 -36.15 -2.43
C LEU A 2 51.81 -35.59 -3.63
N PHE A 3 51.50 -36.44 -4.61
CA PHE A 3 50.77 -36.01 -5.80
C PHE A 3 49.29 -36.40 -5.84
N VAL A 4 48.81 -37.22 -4.88
CA VAL A 4 47.41 -37.76 -4.90
C VAL A 4 46.41 -36.79 -4.26
N ASN A 5 46.84 -35.91 -3.37
CA ASN A 5 45.91 -34.98 -2.65
C ASN A 5 45.57 -33.68 -3.42
N PHE A 6 46.32 -33.31 -4.45
CA PHE A 6 46.08 -32.06 -5.20
C PHE A 6 44.99 -32.21 -6.28
N VAL A 7 44.86 -33.40 -6.85
CA VAL A 7 43.86 -33.69 -7.88
C VAL A 7 42.45 -33.80 -7.31
N GLY A 8 42.33 -34.25 -6.05
CA GLY A 8 41.01 -34.34 -5.36
C GLY A 8 40.45 -32.96 -4.95
N PHE A 9 41.32 -32.01 -4.62
CA PHE A 9 40.90 -30.68 -4.18
C PHE A 9 40.45 -29.78 -5.37
N VAL A 10 41.17 -29.90 -6.51
CA VAL A 10 40.80 -29.18 -7.75
C VAL A 10 39.47 -29.70 -8.33
N ARG A 11 39.21 -31.02 -8.26
CA ARG A 11 37.93 -31.57 -8.72
C ARG A 11 36.73 -31.15 -7.87
N LYS A 12 36.89 -31.04 -6.54
CA LYS A 12 35.80 -30.59 -5.67
C LYS A 12 35.48 -29.11 -5.85
N THR A 13 36.47 -28.25 -6.06
CA THR A 13 36.24 -26.82 -6.29
C THR A 13 35.66 -26.53 -7.67
N VAL A 14 36.08 -27.27 -8.71
CA VAL A 14 35.50 -27.08 -10.06
C VAL A 14 34.05 -27.62 -10.14
N LEU A 15 33.72 -28.71 -9.43
CA LEU A 15 32.35 -29.21 -9.35
C LEU A 15 31.42 -28.30 -8.60
N ALA A 16 31.88 -27.65 -7.52
CA ALA A 16 31.09 -26.64 -6.78
C ALA A 16 30.82 -25.38 -7.62
N ALA A 17 31.83 -24.91 -8.38
CA ALA A 17 31.65 -23.77 -9.27
C ALA A 17 30.73 -24.07 -10.47
N SER A 18 30.75 -25.33 -10.99
CA SER A 18 29.90 -25.74 -12.12
C SER A 18 28.43 -25.93 -11.74
N CYS A 19 28.10 -26.22 -10.47
CA CYS A 19 26.72 -26.35 -10.02
C CYS A 19 26.06 -24.96 -9.70
N CYS A 20 26.86 -23.95 -9.40
CA CYS A 20 26.32 -22.60 -9.10
C CYS A 20 26.10 -21.76 -10.39
N LEU A 21 26.83 -22.02 -11.47
CA LEU A 21 26.74 -21.27 -12.72
C LEU A 21 25.35 -21.29 -13.38
N PRO A 22 24.63 -22.42 -13.51
CA PRO A 22 23.32 -22.42 -14.14
C PRO A 22 22.25 -21.70 -13.31
N PHE A 23 22.34 -21.68 -11.98
CA PHE A 23 21.44 -20.94 -11.12
C PHE A 23 21.62 -19.42 -11.29
N TYR A 24 22.85 -18.95 -11.32
CA TYR A 24 23.17 -17.54 -11.49
C TYR A 24 22.72 -17.00 -12.86
N LEU A 25 22.92 -17.76 -13.93
CA LEU A 25 22.48 -17.40 -15.29
C LEU A 25 20.94 -17.31 -15.38
N SER A 26 20.22 -18.17 -14.66
CA SER A 26 18.76 -18.12 -14.59
C SER A 26 18.27 -16.87 -13.84
N ASP A 27 18.86 -16.55 -12.69
CA ASP A 27 18.49 -15.39 -11.89
C ASP A 27 18.76 -14.07 -12.66
N GLU A 28 19.91 -13.99 -13.37
CA GLU A 28 20.24 -12.84 -14.18
C GLU A 28 19.30 -12.65 -15.37
N PHE A 29 18.89 -13.75 -16.01
CA PHE A 29 17.92 -13.70 -17.11
C PHE A 29 16.56 -13.17 -16.62
N HIS A 30 16.07 -13.67 -15.50
CA HIS A 30 14.82 -13.19 -14.89
C HIS A 30 14.90 -11.72 -14.47
N PHE A 31 16.03 -11.29 -13.92
CA PHE A 31 16.25 -9.90 -13.54
C PHE A 31 16.24 -8.96 -14.77
N LYS A 32 16.92 -9.33 -15.88
CA LYS A 32 16.91 -8.54 -17.12
C LYS A 32 15.49 -8.42 -17.71
N THR A 33 14.74 -9.51 -17.71
CA THR A 33 13.33 -9.49 -18.15
C THR A 33 12.51 -8.54 -17.27
N TRP A 34 12.61 -8.69 -15.95
CA TRP A 34 11.93 -7.82 -15.00
C TRP A 34 12.35 -6.33 -15.14
N MET A 35 13.65 -6.04 -15.34
CA MET A 35 14.12 -4.68 -15.61
C MET A 35 13.44 -4.08 -16.83
N THR A 36 13.32 -4.84 -17.91
CA THR A 36 12.66 -4.40 -19.15
C THR A 36 11.18 -4.09 -18.90
N GLU A 37 10.48 -4.96 -18.20
CA GLU A 37 9.06 -4.80 -17.87
C GLU A 37 8.79 -3.59 -16.95
N ASN A 38 9.76 -3.25 -16.08
CA ASN A 38 9.62 -2.16 -15.11
C ASN A 38 10.38 -0.88 -15.51
N GLY A 39 10.93 -0.81 -16.72
CA GLY A 39 11.65 0.37 -17.23
C GLY A 39 12.89 0.72 -16.42
N LYS A 40 13.59 -0.27 -15.85
CA LYS A 40 14.77 -0.08 -15.01
C LYS A 40 16.06 -0.22 -15.80
N THR A 41 17.03 0.66 -15.49
CA THR A 41 18.39 0.62 -16.05
C THR A 41 19.39 0.95 -14.95
N TYR A 42 20.53 0.24 -14.91
CA TYR A 42 21.57 0.40 -13.88
C TYR A 42 22.96 0.37 -14.50
N GLU A 43 23.86 1.20 -13.99
CA GLU A 43 25.30 1.11 -14.24
C GLU A 43 25.91 -0.11 -13.51
N LEU A 44 27.07 -0.60 -13.98
CA LEU A 44 27.61 -1.90 -13.57
C LEU A 44 27.70 -2.16 -12.05
N PRO A 45 28.18 -1.28 -11.18
CA PRO A 45 28.23 -1.57 -9.75
C PRO A 45 26.81 -1.72 -9.16
N GLU A 46 25.89 -0.83 -9.54
CA GLU A 46 24.50 -0.85 -9.10
C GLU A 46 23.74 -2.04 -9.66
N TYR A 47 24.00 -2.43 -10.92
CA TYR A 47 23.38 -3.59 -11.54
C TYR A 47 23.55 -4.86 -10.72
N TYR A 48 24.76 -5.18 -10.29
CA TYR A 48 25.00 -6.39 -9.49
C TYR A 48 24.43 -6.28 -8.08
N HIS A 49 24.40 -5.08 -7.51
CA HIS A 49 23.72 -4.85 -6.23
C HIS A 49 22.22 -5.11 -6.34
N ARG A 50 21.54 -4.56 -7.35
CA ARG A 50 20.12 -4.75 -7.62
C ARG A 50 19.77 -6.18 -8.00
N LEU A 51 20.60 -6.85 -8.80
CA LEU A 51 20.45 -8.26 -9.11
C LEU A 51 20.48 -9.12 -7.82
N ASN A 52 21.39 -8.84 -6.91
CA ASN A 52 21.46 -9.61 -5.65
C ASN A 52 20.20 -9.41 -4.79
N ILE A 53 19.70 -8.18 -4.65
CA ILE A 53 18.46 -7.88 -3.92
C ILE A 53 17.26 -8.55 -4.60
N PHE A 54 17.13 -8.42 -5.90
CA PHE A 54 16.08 -9.05 -6.69
C PHE A 54 16.05 -10.57 -6.50
N THR A 55 17.21 -11.22 -6.56
CA THR A 55 17.34 -12.67 -6.35
C THR A 55 16.89 -13.07 -4.94
N GLN A 56 17.27 -12.32 -3.92
CA GLN A 56 16.84 -12.58 -2.52
C GLN A 56 15.33 -12.41 -2.37
N ASN A 57 14.76 -11.35 -2.91
CA ASN A 57 13.31 -11.11 -2.87
C ASN A 57 12.55 -12.18 -3.66
N SER A 58 13.05 -12.59 -4.84
CA SER A 58 12.45 -13.67 -5.63
C SER A 58 12.39 -15.00 -4.88
N ARG A 59 13.47 -15.37 -4.21
CA ARG A 59 13.51 -16.59 -3.39
C ARG A 59 12.53 -16.51 -2.21
N ARG A 60 12.50 -15.38 -1.52
CA ARG A 60 11.54 -15.16 -0.42
C ARG A 60 10.09 -15.27 -0.89
N ILE A 61 9.77 -14.72 -2.07
CA ILE A 61 8.45 -14.82 -2.68
C ILE A 61 8.09 -16.28 -2.98
N LEU A 62 9.03 -17.05 -3.56
CA LEU A 62 8.82 -18.46 -3.87
C LEU A 62 8.59 -19.28 -2.60
N GLU A 63 9.48 -19.16 -1.61
CA GLU A 63 9.37 -19.83 -0.30
C GLU A 63 8.03 -19.54 0.37
N HIS A 64 7.61 -18.25 0.38
CA HIS A 64 6.32 -17.88 0.95
C HIS A 64 5.14 -18.54 0.22
N ASN A 65 5.19 -18.60 -1.11
CA ASN A 65 4.09 -19.14 -1.91
C ASN A 65 4.01 -20.69 -1.89
N GLU A 66 5.10 -21.38 -1.51
CA GLU A 66 5.10 -22.83 -1.27
C GLU A 66 4.32 -23.20 0.00
N ASP A 67 4.33 -22.34 1.01
CA ASP A 67 3.56 -22.51 2.22
C ASP A 67 2.09 -22.08 2.01
N ARG A 68 1.17 -22.68 2.80
CA ARG A 68 -0.25 -22.34 2.75
C ARG A 68 -0.55 -21.13 3.60
N HIS A 69 -0.21 -19.95 3.11
CA HIS A 69 -0.60 -18.67 3.71
C HIS A 69 -1.98 -18.21 3.22
N GLY A 70 -2.58 -17.25 3.94
CA GLY A 70 -3.84 -16.61 3.52
C GLY A 70 -3.70 -15.69 2.31
N PHE A 71 -2.46 -15.36 1.90
CA PHE A 71 -2.14 -14.45 0.79
C PHE A 71 -0.96 -14.97 -0.02
N THR A 72 -0.82 -14.47 -1.24
CA THR A 72 0.30 -14.73 -2.13
C THR A 72 1.16 -13.49 -2.31
N MET A 73 2.43 -13.71 -2.60
CA MET A 73 3.40 -12.67 -2.94
C MET A 73 3.79 -12.77 -4.42
N GLY A 74 4.26 -11.66 -5.00
CA GLY A 74 4.72 -11.61 -6.39
C GLY A 74 5.76 -10.53 -6.63
N LEU A 75 6.46 -10.64 -7.75
CA LEU A 75 7.36 -9.59 -8.23
C LEU A 75 6.54 -8.35 -8.63
N ASN A 76 7.09 -7.18 -8.30
CA ASN A 76 6.53 -5.88 -8.64
C ASN A 76 7.66 -4.85 -8.88
N GLN A 77 7.33 -3.59 -9.08
CA GLN A 77 8.30 -2.52 -9.34
C GLN A 77 9.31 -2.25 -8.20
N PHE A 78 9.11 -2.85 -7.02
CA PHE A 78 9.97 -2.70 -5.84
C PHE A 78 10.86 -3.92 -5.59
N SER A 79 10.85 -4.90 -6.48
CA SER A 79 11.53 -6.18 -6.26
C SER A 79 13.05 -6.09 -6.25
N ASP A 80 13.62 -4.98 -6.65
CA ASP A 80 15.04 -4.62 -6.59
C ASP A 80 15.43 -3.78 -5.37
N LEU A 81 14.48 -3.54 -4.45
CA LEU A 81 14.71 -2.76 -3.23
C LEU A 81 14.80 -3.64 -2.00
N THR A 82 15.69 -3.29 -1.10
CA THR A 82 15.64 -3.76 0.29
C THR A 82 14.46 -3.12 1.00
N PHE A 83 13.96 -3.75 2.07
CA PHE A 83 12.90 -3.14 2.88
C PHE A 83 13.32 -1.81 3.52
N ALA A 84 14.62 -1.64 3.83
CA ALA A 84 15.14 -0.37 4.35
C ALA A 84 15.07 0.76 3.30
N GLU A 85 15.43 0.47 2.05
CA GLU A 85 15.31 1.42 0.95
C GLU A 85 13.85 1.74 0.65
N PHE A 86 12.97 0.73 0.63
CA PHE A 86 11.53 0.93 0.45
C PHE A 86 10.96 1.84 1.55
N LYS A 87 11.28 1.57 2.82
CA LYS A 87 10.87 2.42 3.95
C LYS A 87 11.29 3.87 3.74
N LYS A 88 12.56 4.08 3.40
CA LYS A 88 13.11 5.42 3.21
C LYS A 88 12.47 6.19 2.07
N ALA A 89 12.08 5.48 0.99
CA ALA A 89 11.58 6.12 -0.22
C ALA A 89 10.04 6.34 -0.22
N PHE A 90 9.27 5.45 0.45
CA PHE A 90 7.82 5.38 0.26
C PHE A 90 7.00 5.48 1.55
N LEU A 91 7.61 5.25 2.73
CA LEU A 91 6.87 5.32 3.99
C LEU A 91 7.12 6.65 4.71
N LEU A 92 6.17 7.03 5.54
CA LEU A 92 6.28 8.22 6.39
C LEU A 92 7.43 8.06 7.38
N HIS A 93 8.29 9.06 7.47
CA HIS A 93 9.48 9.04 8.34
C HIS A 93 9.16 9.27 9.82
N GLU A 94 8.06 9.98 10.10
CA GLU A 94 7.62 10.26 11.45
C GLU A 94 6.39 9.42 11.82
N PRO A 95 6.35 8.84 13.03
CA PRO A 95 5.18 8.17 13.52
C PRO A 95 4.01 9.16 13.59
N GLN A 96 3.06 9.02 12.70
CA GLN A 96 1.83 9.81 12.75
C GLN A 96 1.01 9.34 13.95
N ASN A 97 0.70 10.24 14.87
CA ASN A 97 -0.26 9.93 15.92
C ASN A 97 -1.65 9.93 15.31
N CYS A 98 -2.03 8.81 14.71
CA CYS A 98 -3.35 8.58 14.13
C CYS A 98 -4.39 8.52 15.27
N SER A 99 -4.59 9.62 15.99
CA SER A 99 -5.73 9.73 16.86
C SER A 99 -6.94 10.01 15.99
N ALA A 100 -7.81 9.01 15.86
CA ALA A 100 -9.18 9.28 15.47
C ALA A 100 -9.72 10.36 16.41
N THR A 101 -10.18 11.47 15.85
CA THR A 101 -10.89 12.47 16.65
C THR A 101 -12.13 11.80 17.25
N THR A 102 -12.53 12.24 18.43
CA THR A 102 -13.62 11.66 19.23
C THR A 102 -14.98 11.83 18.55
N GLY A 103 -15.39 10.84 17.80
CA GLY A 103 -16.72 10.76 17.21
C GLY A 103 -17.07 9.29 17.01
N SER A 104 -17.74 8.68 18.00
CA SER A 104 -18.17 7.29 17.87
C SER A 104 -19.51 7.24 17.14
N ARG A 105 -19.54 6.53 16.02
CA ARG A 105 -20.78 6.11 15.41
C ARG A 105 -21.36 4.93 16.20
N LEU A 106 -22.67 5.00 16.49
CA LEU A 106 -23.39 3.84 17.03
C LEU A 106 -23.42 2.73 15.97
N ARG A 107 -22.95 1.54 16.33
CA ARG A 107 -23.04 0.35 15.50
C ARG A 107 -24.49 -0.02 15.25
N GLN A 108 -24.82 -0.44 14.04
CA GLN A 108 -26.14 -0.98 13.76
C GLN A 108 -26.19 -2.45 14.20
N ALA A 109 -27.26 -2.82 14.90
CA ALA A 109 -27.52 -4.23 15.24
C ALA A 109 -27.92 -5.02 13.98
N GLY A 110 -27.50 -6.28 13.89
CA GLY A 110 -27.89 -7.20 12.83
C GLY A 110 -26.72 -7.95 12.20
N PRO A 111 -27.01 -9.00 11.40
CA PRO A 111 -25.97 -9.78 10.75
C PRO A 111 -25.23 -8.97 9.70
N TYR A 112 -23.92 -9.17 9.60
CA TYR A 112 -23.11 -8.66 8.52
C TYR A 112 -23.17 -9.60 7.30
N PRO A 113 -23.04 -9.06 6.07
CA PRO A 113 -22.88 -9.89 4.89
C PRO A 113 -21.57 -10.70 5.00
N GLU A 114 -21.56 -11.89 4.43
CA GLU A 114 -20.36 -12.75 4.41
C GLU A 114 -19.22 -12.15 3.60
N PHE A 115 -19.56 -11.32 2.61
CA PHE A 115 -18.63 -10.72 1.68
C PHE A 115 -19.11 -9.33 1.26
N VAL A 116 -18.18 -8.38 1.23
CA VAL A 116 -18.39 -7.04 0.66
C VAL A 116 -17.20 -6.65 -0.20
N ASP A 117 -17.45 -6.43 -1.49
CA ASP A 117 -16.52 -5.79 -2.41
C ASP A 117 -17.26 -4.63 -3.10
N TRP A 118 -16.86 -3.41 -2.79
CA TRP A 118 -17.46 -2.20 -3.34
C TRP A 118 -17.26 -2.06 -4.84
N ARG A 119 -16.22 -2.70 -5.42
CA ARG A 119 -16.01 -2.77 -6.88
C ARG A 119 -17.07 -3.61 -7.58
N ALA A 120 -17.58 -4.64 -6.87
CA ALA A 120 -18.63 -5.53 -7.38
C ALA A 120 -20.06 -4.98 -7.18
N ARG A 121 -20.22 -3.96 -6.32
CA ARG A 121 -21.55 -3.35 -6.04
C ARG A 121 -21.98 -2.30 -7.06
N GLY A 122 -21.06 -1.80 -7.88
CA GLY A 122 -21.29 -0.76 -8.86
C GLY A 122 -20.01 -0.03 -9.24
N ASN A 123 -20.12 1.02 -10.01
CA ASN A 123 -18.98 1.87 -10.37
C ASN A 123 -18.69 2.87 -9.25
N TYR A 124 -18.18 2.37 -8.09
CA TYR A 124 -17.94 3.18 -6.89
C TYR A 124 -16.48 3.35 -6.55
N VAL A 125 -15.57 2.66 -7.25
CA VAL A 125 -14.15 2.61 -6.91
C VAL A 125 -13.31 2.87 -8.14
N THR A 126 -12.43 3.86 -8.07
CA THR A 126 -11.45 4.19 -9.11
C THR A 126 -10.35 3.12 -9.22
N PRO A 127 -9.63 3.05 -10.35
CA PRO A 127 -8.45 2.19 -10.47
C PRO A 127 -7.39 2.47 -9.40
N VAL A 128 -6.51 1.49 -9.17
CA VAL A 128 -5.35 1.65 -8.28
C VAL A 128 -4.43 2.73 -8.81
N LYS A 129 -4.06 3.69 -7.95
CA LYS A 129 -3.16 4.81 -8.25
C LYS A 129 -1.80 4.60 -7.62
N SER A 130 -0.79 5.36 -8.04
CA SER A 130 0.56 5.32 -7.50
C SER A 130 0.98 6.69 -6.97
N GLN A 131 1.46 6.73 -5.72
CA GLN A 131 1.99 7.95 -5.11
C GLN A 131 3.41 8.32 -5.58
N GLY A 132 4.12 7.42 -6.28
CA GLY A 132 5.52 7.64 -6.64
C GLY A 132 6.42 7.81 -5.41
N HIS A 133 7.37 8.72 -5.50
CA HIS A 133 8.38 9.00 -4.45
C HIS A 133 7.95 10.11 -3.45
N CYS A 134 6.68 10.43 -3.36
CA CYS A 134 6.13 11.40 -2.43
C CYS A 134 5.43 10.68 -1.26
N GLY A 135 5.64 11.10 -0.03
CA GLY A 135 4.96 10.58 1.17
C GLY A 135 3.49 11.01 1.26
N SER A 136 2.75 10.87 0.16
CA SER A 136 1.38 11.37 -0.02
C SER A 136 0.29 10.29 0.15
N CYS A 137 0.60 9.13 0.69
CA CYS A 137 -0.38 8.05 0.91
C CYS A 137 -1.66 8.53 1.62
N TRP A 138 -1.56 9.51 2.51
CA TRP A 138 -2.67 10.14 3.21
C TRP A 138 -3.66 10.83 2.26
N THR A 139 -3.19 11.41 1.15
CA THR A 139 -4.05 12.06 0.15
C THR A 139 -4.80 11.01 -0.68
N PHE A 140 -4.13 9.93 -1.12
CA PHE A 140 -4.75 8.83 -1.85
C PHE A 140 -5.79 8.08 -1.02
N SER A 141 -5.53 7.91 0.29
CA SER A 141 -6.52 7.34 1.21
C SER A 141 -7.75 8.24 1.36
N THR A 142 -7.56 9.55 1.38
CA THR A 142 -8.64 10.55 1.46
C THR A 142 -9.45 10.58 0.18
N THR A 143 -8.80 10.73 -0.98
CA THR A 143 -9.48 10.82 -2.28
C THR A 143 -10.23 9.53 -2.61
N GLY A 144 -9.62 8.36 -2.46
CA GLY A 144 -10.28 7.08 -2.74
C GLY A 144 -11.54 6.86 -1.89
N CYS A 145 -11.52 7.25 -0.61
CA CYS A 145 -12.72 7.22 0.22
C CYS A 145 -13.78 8.22 -0.28
N LEU A 146 -13.40 9.47 -0.56
CA LEU A 146 -14.32 10.53 -1.00
C LEU A 146 -14.90 10.27 -2.40
N GLU A 147 -14.11 9.71 -3.32
CA GLU A 147 -14.55 9.27 -4.64
C GLU A 147 -15.68 8.26 -4.53
N SER A 148 -15.49 7.24 -3.68
CA SER A 148 -16.49 6.21 -3.43
C SER A 148 -17.76 6.77 -2.78
N VAL A 149 -17.63 7.61 -1.75
CA VAL A 149 -18.77 8.26 -1.08
C VAL A 149 -19.54 9.15 -2.05
N THR A 150 -18.84 9.92 -2.89
CA THR A 150 -19.44 10.77 -3.92
C THR A 150 -20.18 9.92 -4.95
N ALA A 151 -19.57 8.83 -5.42
CA ALA A 151 -20.20 7.92 -6.37
C ALA A 151 -21.45 7.24 -5.82
N ILE A 152 -21.43 6.79 -4.56
CA ILE A 152 -22.60 6.20 -3.88
C ILE A 152 -23.72 7.23 -3.75
N ALA A 153 -23.40 8.49 -3.41
CA ALA A 153 -24.39 9.54 -3.20
C ALA A 153 -24.97 10.12 -4.49
N THR A 154 -24.17 10.22 -5.56
CA THR A 154 -24.53 10.95 -6.78
C THR A 154 -24.70 10.08 -8.01
N GLY A 155 -24.24 8.81 -7.97
CA GLY A 155 -24.15 7.92 -9.12
C GLY A 155 -23.00 8.24 -10.08
N LYS A 156 -22.12 9.20 -9.74
CA LYS A 156 -20.99 9.62 -10.59
C LYS A 156 -19.68 9.34 -9.89
N LEU A 157 -18.87 8.44 -10.44
CA LEU A 157 -17.50 8.22 -10.02
C LEU A 157 -16.60 9.28 -10.67
N LEU A 158 -15.89 10.04 -9.84
CA LEU A 158 -14.95 11.09 -10.24
C LEU A 158 -13.57 10.72 -9.71
N GLU A 159 -12.54 10.96 -10.48
CA GLU A 159 -11.15 10.95 -9.97
C GLU A 159 -10.85 12.32 -9.37
N LEU A 160 -10.43 12.33 -8.09
CA LEU A 160 -10.20 13.54 -7.32
C LEU A 160 -8.71 13.83 -7.14
N SER A 161 -8.37 15.11 -6.98
CA SER A 161 -6.98 15.58 -6.93
C SER A 161 -6.30 15.29 -5.60
N GLU A 162 -5.33 14.42 -5.59
CA GLU A 162 -4.37 14.24 -4.49
C GLU A 162 -3.42 15.44 -4.39
N GLN A 163 -3.05 16.03 -5.52
CA GLN A 163 -2.12 17.17 -5.56
C GLN A 163 -2.69 18.40 -4.86
N GLN A 164 -3.97 18.67 -4.97
CA GLN A 164 -4.59 19.76 -4.24
C GLN A 164 -4.41 19.60 -2.73
N LEU A 165 -4.52 18.40 -2.19
CA LEU A 165 -4.30 18.15 -0.76
C LEU A 165 -2.82 18.37 -0.38
N ILE A 166 -1.87 17.92 -1.21
CA ILE A 166 -0.44 18.13 -1.01
C ILE A 166 -0.13 19.62 -0.93
N ASP A 167 -0.65 20.41 -1.87
CA ASP A 167 -0.28 21.82 -2.03
C ASP A 167 -1.09 22.77 -1.11
N CYS A 168 -2.28 22.37 -0.63
CA CYS A 168 -3.22 23.33 -0.02
C CYS A 168 -3.66 22.99 1.42
N ALA A 169 -3.34 21.81 1.95
CA ALA A 169 -3.89 21.38 3.23
C ALA A 169 -2.95 21.57 4.43
N GLN A 170 -1.92 22.41 4.33
CA GLN A 170 -0.92 22.64 5.37
C GLN A 170 -1.51 23.31 6.62
N ASP A 171 -2.46 24.23 6.46
CA ASP A 171 -3.17 24.88 7.58
C ASP A 171 -3.95 23.89 8.46
N PHE A 172 -4.14 22.66 7.99
CA PHE A 172 -4.79 21.56 8.69
C PHE A 172 -3.77 20.52 9.21
N ASN A 173 -2.56 20.96 9.52
CA ASN A 173 -1.49 20.14 10.08
C ASN A 173 -1.11 18.95 9.17
N ASN A 174 -1.14 19.16 7.87
CA ASN A 174 -0.58 18.25 6.86
C ASN A 174 0.72 18.84 6.32
N HIS A 175 1.62 18.00 5.82
CA HIS A 175 2.99 18.37 5.45
C HIS A 175 3.35 17.94 4.02
N GLY A 176 2.40 17.96 3.10
CA GLY A 176 2.63 17.62 1.69
C GLY A 176 3.22 16.23 1.50
N CYS A 177 4.36 16.15 0.81
CA CYS A 177 5.12 14.92 0.61
C CYS A 177 5.82 14.38 1.86
N PHE A 178 5.86 15.14 2.96
CA PHE A 178 6.41 14.67 4.24
C PHE A 178 5.38 13.99 5.13
N GLY A 179 4.13 13.90 4.68
CA GLY A 179 3.07 13.18 5.38
C GLY A 179 1.87 14.04 5.76
N GLY A 180 0.86 13.37 6.28
CA GLY A 180 -0.39 13.97 6.73
C GLY A 180 -1.36 12.91 7.24
N LEU A 181 -2.56 13.34 7.63
CA LEU A 181 -3.61 12.47 8.11
C LEU A 181 -4.89 12.64 7.28
N PRO A 182 -5.52 11.54 6.86
CA PRO A 182 -6.79 11.59 6.14
C PRO A 182 -7.89 12.38 6.87
N SER A 183 -7.98 12.26 8.20
CA SER A 183 -8.94 13.03 9.01
C SER A 183 -8.76 14.55 8.86
N GLN A 184 -7.53 15.02 8.87
CA GLN A 184 -7.19 16.44 8.67
C GLN A 184 -7.40 16.89 7.22
N ALA A 185 -7.16 16.00 6.27
CA ALA A 185 -7.48 16.24 4.86
C ALA A 185 -9.00 16.40 4.64
N PHE A 186 -9.81 15.54 5.27
CA PHE A 186 -11.28 15.71 5.22
C PHE A 186 -11.74 17.00 5.87
N GLU A 187 -11.12 17.44 6.96
CA GLU A 187 -11.41 18.74 7.58
C GLU A 187 -11.04 19.89 6.64
N TYR A 188 -9.88 19.83 5.97
CA TYR A 188 -9.52 20.80 4.93
C TYR A 188 -10.64 20.92 3.88
N ILE A 189 -11.08 19.79 3.31
CA ILE A 189 -12.13 19.80 2.30
C ILE A 189 -13.44 20.35 2.85
N LYS A 190 -13.82 19.98 4.08
CA LYS A 190 -15.04 20.45 4.76
C LYS A 190 -15.04 21.97 4.98
N TYR A 191 -13.93 22.53 5.45
CA TYR A 191 -13.87 23.95 5.84
C TYR A 191 -13.43 24.89 4.72
N ARG A 192 -12.64 24.40 3.75
CA ARG A 192 -12.26 25.17 2.55
C ARG A 192 -13.24 25.00 1.39
N GLY A 193 -14.16 24.04 1.51
CA GLY A 193 -15.37 23.95 0.72
C GLY A 193 -15.40 22.86 -0.35
N CYS A 194 -14.26 22.37 -0.89
CA CYS A 194 -14.29 21.31 -1.91
C CYS A 194 -12.92 20.76 -2.31
N LEU A 195 -12.98 19.67 -3.09
CA LEU A 195 -11.86 19.11 -3.81
C LEU A 195 -12.14 19.15 -5.31
N MET A 196 -11.11 19.48 -6.10
CA MET A 196 -11.16 19.48 -7.56
C MET A 196 -10.96 18.05 -8.10
N THR A 197 -11.26 17.84 -9.37
CA THR A 197 -10.93 16.60 -10.08
C THR A 197 -9.43 16.50 -10.36
N GLU A 198 -8.95 15.28 -10.60
CA GLU A 198 -7.58 15.01 -11.05
C GLU A 198 -7.24 15.76 -12.33
N ASP A 199 -8.15 15.81 -13.31
CA ASP A 199 -7.96 16.57 -14.56
C ASP A 199 -7.80 18.08 -14.31
N GLY A 200 -8.51 18.63 -13.32
CA GLY A 200 -8.47 20.05 -12.98
C GLY A 200 -7.23 20.43 -12.17
N TYR A 201 -6.64 19.47 -11.45
CA TYR A 201 -5.45 19.67 -10.63
C TYR A 201 -4.59 18.39 -10.60
N PRO A 202 -3.81 18.14 -11.67
CA PRO A 202 -3.13 16.86 -11.86
C PRO A 202 -2.05 16.55 -10.85
N TYR A 203 -1.89 15.27 -10.52
CA TYR A 203 -0.84 14.76 -9.63
C TYR A 203 0.56 14.96 -10.21
N ARG A 204 1.48 15.48 -9.39
CA ARG A 204 2.88 15.74 -9.76
C ARG A 204 3.88 15.05 -8.83
N GLY A 205 3.44 14.60 -7.65
CA GLY A 205 4.27 13.89 -6.69
C GLY A 205 5.38 14.72 -6.04
N ASN A 206 5.19 16.04 -5.94
CA ASN A 206 6.08 16.97 -5.26
C ASN A 206 5.27 18.13 -4.67
N ASP A 207 5.81 18.75 -3.61
CA ASP A 207 5.22 19.94 -3.00
C ASP A 207 5.27 21.14 -3.96
N SER A 208 4.19 21.92 -4.00
CA SER A 208 4.08 23.11 -4.82
C SER A 208 3.18 24.17 -4.17
N THR A 209 3.06 25.32 -4.80
CA THR A 209 2.13 26.37 -4.35
C THR A 209 0.69 25.96 -4.62
N CYS A 210 -0.17 26.21 -3.65
CA CYS A 210 -1.61 25.96 -3.78
C CYS A 210 -2.23 26.79 -4.91
N ASN A 211 -2.84 26.10 -5.87
CA ASN A 211 -3.52 26.71 -7.02
C ASN A 211 -5.00 26.30 -7.08
N PHE A 212 -5.64 26.24 -5.95
CA PHE A 212 -7.06 25.90 -5.81
C PHE A 212 -7.96 26.92 -6.51
N GLN A 213 -8.92 26.40 -7.30
CA GLN A 213 -9.90 27.22 -8.03
C GLN A 213 -11.34 26.83 -7.60
N PRO A 214 -12.03 27.69 -6.82
CA PRO A 214 -13.38 27.37 -6.31
C PRO A 214 -14.40 27.05 -7.40
N GLY A 215 -14.26 27.64 -8.60
CA GLY A 215 -15.13 27.38 -9.75
C GLY A 215 -15.02 25.97 -10.35
N LEU A 216 -13.98 25.21 -9.99
CA LEU A 216 -13.75 23.84 -10.44
C LEU A 216 -14.04 22.81 -9.33
N ALA A 217 -14.84 23.18 -8.34
CA ALA A 217 -15.28 22.32 -7.25
C ALA A 217 -16.00 21.06 -7.78
N ALA A 218 -15.54 19.88 -7.37
CA ALA A 218 -16.07 18.59 -7.84
C ALA A 218 -16.68 17.73 -6.73
N ALA A 219 -16.06 17.70 -5.55
CA ALA A 219 -16.51 16.92 -4.40
C ALA A 219 -16.48 17.73 -3.11
N PHE A 220 -17.41 17.40 -2.20
CA PHE A 220 -17.64 18.14 -0.96
C PHE A 220 -17.71 17.18 0.22
N VAL A 221 -17.23 17.63 1.38
CA VAL A 221 -17.38 16.91 2.65
C VAL A 221 -18.36 17.66 3.53
N LYS A 222 -19.50 17.02 3.82
CA LYS A 222 -20.50 17.56 4.75
C LYS A 222 -20.10 17.31 6.19
N ASP A 223 -19.66 16.08 6.47
CA ASP A 223 -19.24 15.66 7.81
C ASP A 223 -18.21 14.52 7.76
N VAL A 224 -17.43 14.41 8.84
CA VAL A 224 -16.39 13.40 8.99
C VAL A 224 -16.72 12.56 10.22
N VAL A 225 -16.83 11.26 10.03
CA VAL A 225 -17.07 10.31 11.12
C VAL A 225 -15.81 9.50 11.35
N ASN A 226 -15.26 9.59 12.55
CA ASN A 226 -14.11 8.80 12.94
C ASN A 226 -14.53 7.49 13.60
N ILE A 227 -13.83 6.42 13.28
CA ILE A 227 -13.95 5.14 13.96
C ILE A 227 -12.98 5.17 15.14
N THR A 228 -13.44 4.75 16.32
CA THR A 228 -12.59 4.70 17.52
C THR A 228 -11.35 3.84 17.25
N ARG A 229 -10.20 4.33 17.70
CA ARG A 229 -8.93 3.61 17.55
C ARG A 229 -9.06 2.19 18.12
N TYR A 230 -8.62 1.19 17.34
CA TYR A 230 -8.72 -0.25 17.63
C TYR A 230 -10.17 -0.78 17.67
N ASP A 231 -11.16 -0.05 17.19
CA ASP A 231 -12.52 -0.55 17.04
C ASP A 231 -12.71 -1.22 15.67
N GLU A 232 -12.21 -2.44 15.54
CA GLU A 232 -12.30 -3.23 14.32
C GLU A 232 -13.74 -3.60 13.95
N MET A 233 -14.59 -3.81 14.94
CA MET A 233 -16.01 -4.04 14.69
C MET A 233 -16.72 -2.79 14.19
N GLY A 234 -16.29 -1.60 14.61
CA GLY A 234 -16.74 -0.33 14.05
C GLY A 234 -16.29 -0.15 12.60
N MET A 235 -15.05 -0.56 12.28
CA MET A 235 -14.55 -0.57 10.90
C MET A 235 -15.33 -1.57 10.03
N LEU A 236 -15.56 -2.79 10.52
CA LEU A 236 -16.37 -3.78 9.83
C LEU A 236 -17.78 -3.26 9.54
N ASP A 237 -18.46 -2.67 10.54
CA ASP A 237 -19.79 -2.11 10.37
C ASP A 237 -19.81 -1.00 9.30
N ALA A 238 -18.84 -0.09 9.34
CA ALA A 238 -18.74 1.01 8.38
C ALA A 238 -18.54 0.49 6.94
N VAL A 239 -17.57 -0.39 6.73
CA VAL A 239 -17.29 -0.94 5.38
C VAL A 239 -18.41 -1.84 4.88
N ALA A 240 -19.00 -2.65 5.74
CA ALA A 240 -20.07 -3.57 5.33
C ALA A 240 -21.36 -2.85 4.89
N ARG A 241 -21.65 -1.68 5.50
CA ARG A 241 -22.98 -1.05 5.39
C ARG A 241 -22.98 0.33 4.73
N LEU A 242 -21.86 1.06 4.78
CA LEU A 242 -21.84 2.46 4.35
C LEU A 242 -21.02 2.71 3.09
N ASN A 243 -19.71 2.54 3.19
CA ASN A 243 -18.76 2.93 2.16
C ASN A 243 -17.35 2.39 2.50
N PRO A 244 -16.41 2.44 1.55
CA PRO A 244 -14.98 2.27 1.83
C PRO A 244 -14.50 3.20 2.93
N VAL A 245 -13.55 2.75 3.75
CA VAL A 245 -13.01 3.47 4.91
C VAL A 245 -11.54 3.79 4.68
N SER A 246 -11.16 5.03 4.97
CA SER A 246 -9.76 5.47 5.01
C SER A 246 -9.11 5.04 6.34
N PHE A 247 -7.94 4.42 6.29
CA PHE A 247 -7.22 3.98 7.47
C PHE A 247 -5.70 3.99 7.26
N ALA A 248 -4.94 3.86 8.35
CA ALA A 248 -3.49 3.71 8.32
C ALA A 248 -3.06 2.31 8.76
N TYR A 249 -2.05 1.77 8.09
CA TYR A 249 -1.54 0.43 8.31
C TYR A 249 -0.01 0.44 8.46
N GLU A 250 0.53 -0.39 9.37
CA GLU A 250 1.97 -0.60 9.52
C GLU A 250 2.48 -1.59 8.46
N VAL A 251 3.32 -1.10 7.55
CA VAL A 251 3.85 -1.91 6.45
C VAL A 251 4.97 -2.82 6.94
N THR A 252 4.86 -4.10 6.61
CA THR A 252 5.90 -5.11 6.83
C THR A 252 6.65 -5.45 5.54
N ALA A 253 7.79 -6.11 5.66
CA ALA A 253 8.60 -6.50 4.50
C ALA A 253 7.87 -7.45 3.53
N ASP A 254 6.93 -8.26 4.02
CA ASP A 254 6.14 -9.17 3.18
C ASP A 254 5.05 -8.43 2.41
N PHE A 255 4.50 -7.36 3.02
CA PHE A 255 3.48 -6.54 2.38
C PHE A 255 3.99 -5.83 1.12
N VAL A 256 5.28 -5.50 1.05
CA VAL A 256 5.88 -4.88 -0.16
C VAL A 256 5.65 -5.74 -1.41
N HIS A 257 5.61 -7.06 -1.25
CA HIS A 257 5.43 -8.02 -2.34
C HIS A 257 4.03 -8.66 -2.38
N TYR A 258 3.07 -8.16 -1.58
CA TYR A 258 1.70 -8.67 -1.60
C TYR A 258 1.12 -8.63 -3.01
N LYS A 259 0.49 -9.73 -3.44
CA LYS A 259 -0.15 -9.87 -4.75
C LYS A 259 -1.66 -10.09 -4.64
N ASP A 260 -2.09 -11.09 -3.88
CA ASP A 260 -3.50 -11.44 -3.75
C ASP A 260 -3.77 -12.24 -2.46
N GLY A 261 -5.04 -12.34 -2.06
CA GLY A 261 -5.47 -13.09 -0.89
C GLY A 261 -5.73 -12.22 0.33
N ILE A 262 -5.81 -12.84 1.49
CA ILE A 262 -6.09 -12.18 2.77
C ILE A 262 -4.78 -12.02 3.53
N TYR A 263 -4.28 -10.79 3.64
CA TYR A 263 -3.07 -10.51 4.37
C TYR A 263 -3.31 -10.63 5.89
N SER A 264 -2.61 -11.57 6.56
CA SER A 264 -2.90 -11.96 7.95
C SER A 264 -1.69 -11.94 8.88
N ARG A 265 -0.65 -11.19 8.56
CA ARG A 265 0.57 -11.17 9.37
C ARG A 265 0.49 -10.15 10.50
N CYS A 266 0.53 -10.63 11.75
CA CYS A 266 0.71 -9.81 12.94
C CYS A 266 2.17 -9.97 13.41
N GLU A 267 3.01 -8.97 13.16
CA GLU A 267 4.31 -8.89 13.83
C GLU A 267 4.13 -8.24 15.22
N PRO A 268 4.93 -8.65 16.23
CA PRO A 268 4.93 -7.98 17.52
C PRO A 268 5.24 -6.50 17.33
N GLN A 269 4.45 -5.64 17.98
CA GLN A 269 4.56 -4.20 17.88
C GLN A 269 5.96 -3.73 18.32
N THR A 270 6.79 -3.30 17.36
CA THR A 270 8.04 -2.58 17.64
C THR A 270 7.77 -1.09 17.77
N THR A 271 8.58 -0.39 18.58
CA THR A 271 8.36 1.01 18.96
C THR A 271 8.50 2.04 17.83
N ASN A 272 9.01 1.65 16.66
CA ASN A 272 9.18 2.51 15.49
C ASN A 272 8.20 2.10 14.39
N ARG A 273 6.98 2.64 14.42
CA ARG A 273 5.92 2.35 13.46
C ARG A 273 5.99 3.29 12.27
N LEU A 274 6.10 2.72 11.08
CA LEU A 274 5.99 3.43 9.82
C LEU A 274 4.67 3.06 9.16
N PHE A 275 3.84 4.04 8.84
CA PHE A 275 2.49 3.84 8.36
C PHE A 275 2.35 4.19 6.88
N LEU A 276 1.57 3.38 6.18
CA LEU A 276 0.98 3.73 4.90
C LEU A 276 -0.51 3.99 5.13
N SER A 277 -1.04 5.09 4.65
CA SER A 277 -2.48 5.36 4.68
C SER A 277 -3.14 4.76 3.43
N LEU A 278 -4.18 3.97 3.63
CA LEU A 278 -4.85 3.20 2.58
C LEU A 278 -6.36 3.34 2.68
N SER A 279 -7.06 3.33 1.55
CA SER A 279 -8.50 3.11 1.51
C SER A 279 -8.80 1.62 1.45
N VAL A 280 -9.73 1.15 2.30
CA VAL A 280 -10.00 -0.29 2.46
C VAL A 280 -11.24 -0.70 1.71
N PHE A 281 -11.10 -1.79 0.97
CA PHE A 281 -12.20 -2.57 0.45
C PHE A 281 -12.16 -3.94 1.13
N LEU A 282 -13.17 -4.27 1.96
CA LEU A 282 -13.24 -5.58 2.59
C LEU A 282 -13.76 -6.63 1.61
N SER A 283 -13.01 -7.71 1.46
CA SER A 283 -13.55 -8.96 0.94
C SER A 283 -13.26 -10.07 1.96
N ASP A 284 -14.29 -10.66 2.53
CA ASP A 284 -14.17 -11.82 3.43
C ASP A 284 -14.63 -13.08 2.68
N THR A 285 -13.76 -14.05 2.56
CA THR A 285 -14.04 -15.34 1.94
C THR A 285 -13.75 -16.51 2.88
N GLN A 286 -13.88 -16.37 4.22
CA GLN A 286 -13.93 -17.60 5.03
C GLN A 286 -14.52 -17.38 6.42
N ARG A 287 -15.76 -17.89 6.63
CA ARG A 287 -16.18 -18.42 7.92
C ARG A 287 -15.62 -19.82 8.09
N ARG A 288 -14.64 -20.00 8.95
CA ARG A 288 -14.59 -21.16 9.87
C ARG A 288 -13.71 -20.87 11.07
N ALA A 289 -14.41 -20.86 12.20
CA ALA A 289 -14.03 -21.39 13.50
C ALA A 289 -12.91 -20.72 14.30
N HIS A 290 -13.33 -20.24 15.42
CA HIS A 290 -12.66 -20.09 16.71
C HIS A 290 -11.74 -18.89 16.91
N THR A 291 -12.34 -17.91 17.63
CA THR A 291 -11.72 -17.13 18.71
C THR A 291 -10.35 -16.52 18.41
N LYS A 292 -10.35 -15.20 18.22
CA LYS A 292 -9.21 -14.27 18.30
C LYS A 292 -8.49 -13.89 17.00
N ASN A 293 -9.02 -14.09 15.81
CA ASN A 293 -8.45 -13.50 14.61
C ASN A 293 -9.54 -12.77 13.83
N ILE A 294 -9.33 -11.51 13.67
CA ILE A 294 -10.17 -10.53 13.04
C ILE A 294 -10.14 -10.67 11.52
N PRO A 295 -11.27 -10.44 10.84
CA PRO A 295 -11.32 -10.55 9.40
C PRO A 295 -10.41 -9.52 8.73
N ILE A 296 -9.70 -9.96 7.79
CA ILE A 296 -8.51 -9.45 7.19
C ILE A 296 -8.86 -8.69 5.93
N LEU A 297 -8.14 -7.63 5.71
CA LEU A 297 -8.30 -6.66 4.65
C LEU A 297 -7.69 -7.18 3.34
N LYS A 298 -8.46 -7.17 2.25
CA LYS A 298 -7.91 -7.35 0.92
C LYS A 298 -7.54 -5.98 0.36
N PHE A 299 -6.26 -5.81 0.08
CA PHE A 299 -5.71 -4.60 -0.53
C PHE A 299 -5.78 -4.69 -2.05
N VAL A 300 -6.02 -3.59 -2.70
CA VAL A 300 -5.96 -3.45 -4.16
C VAL A 300 -4.92 -2.41 -4.51
#